data_e769df8431c74e0b44e79286c847d30b
#
_entry.id   e769df8431c74e0b44e79286c847d30b
#
_cell.length_a   1.000
_cell.length_b   1.000
_cell.length_c   1.000
_cell.angle_alpha   90.00
_cell.angle_beta   90.00
_cell.angle_gamma   90.00
#
_symmetry.space_group_name_H-M   'P 1'
#
loop_
_entity.id
_entity.type
_entity.pdbx_description
1 polymer ?
#
loop_
_entity_poly.entity_id
_entity_poly.type
_entity_poly.pdbx_seq_one_letter_code
_entity_poly.pdbx_strand_id
1 'polypeptide(L)'
;MSGPVTGGCQCGAVRFSAQALGRASICHCRMCQKAFGGFYGPLVTAHGLAWTRGRPARYASSNLVSRGFCAACGTPLTYEYDGGTELAIGALDDPERAAPVIQVNPADKLSFVDRLHALPWRQPGESPAADAFMAAVENHQHPDHDTPTWPPAKGMHP
;
A
#
# COMPACT_ATOMS: atom_id res chain seq x y z
N MET A 1 -14.73 -12.32 4.40
CA MET A 1 -14.35 -12.49 5.83
C MET A 1 -14.69 -11.19 6.54
N SER A 2 -15.69 -11.25 7.42
CA SER A 2 -16.23 -10.10 8.15
C SER A 2 -15.46 -9.94 9.47
N GLY A 3 -14.64 -8.95 9.56
CA GLY A 3 -13.94 -8.58 10.78
C GLY A 3 -13.07 -7.35 10.52
N PRO A 4 -12.69 -6.60 11.55
CA PRO A 4 -11.83 -5.44 11.37
C PRO A 4 -10.54 -5.82 10.67
N VAL A 5 -10.03 -4.89 9.85
CA VAL A 5 -8.74 -5.00 9.19
C VAL A 5 -7.79 -3.99 9.80
N THR A 6 -6.52 -4.32 9.87
CA THR A 6 -5.45 -3.42 10.30
C THR A 6 -4.46 -3.19 9.17
N GLY A 7 -3.66 -2.17 9.32
CA GLY A 7 -2.62 -1.82 8.36
C GLY A 7 -1.85 -0.60 8.80
N GLY A 8 -0.91 -0.20 7.97
CA GLY A 8 -0.11 0.98 8.23
C GLY A 8 0.99 1.21 7.21
N CYS A 9 1.88 2.12 7.55
CA CYS A 9 3.03 2.42 6.70
C CYS A 9 4.18 1.45 6.94
N GLN A 10 5.09 1.36 5.99
CA GLN A 10 6.25 0.47 6.04
C GLN A 10 7.06 0.61 7.34
N CYS A 11 7.27 1.81 7.84
CA CYS A 11 8.05 2.02 9.07
C CYS A 11 7.23 1.86 10.37
N GLY A 12 5.90 1.73 10.32
CA GLY A 12 5.03 1.58 11.47
C GLY A 12 4.69 2.86 12.23
N ALA A 13 5.17 4.04 11.79
CA ALA A 13 4.85 5.33 12.41
C ALA A 13 3.37 5.71 12.31
N VAL A 14 2.69 5.22 11.25
CA VAL A 14 1.26 5.42 11.04
C VAL A 14 0.59 4.06 10.93
N ARG A 15 -0.40 3.81 11.80
CA ARG A 15 -1.19 2.59 11.81
C ARG A 15 -2.68 2.93 11.82
N PHE A 16 -3.49 2.06 11.27
CA PHE A 16 -4.94 2.21 11.20
C PHE A 16 -5.67 0.88 11.43
N SER A 17 -6.95 1.00 11.75
CA SER A 17 -7.92 -0.08 11.65
C SER A 17 -9.14 0.39 10.85
N ALA A 18 -9.82 -0.52 10.15
CA ALA A 18 -11.10 -0.28 9.52
C ALA A 18 -12.08 -1.39 9.92
N GLN A 19 -13.33 -1.04 10.12
CA GLN A 19 -14.37 -2.00 10.55
C GLN A 19 -14.73 -2.97 9.43
N ALA A 20 -14.75 -2.47 8.18
CA ALA A 20 -15.01 -3.26 6.99
C ALA A 20 -14.35 -2.66 5.76
N LEU A 21 -14.13 -3.51 4.76
CA LEU A 21 -13.69 -3.10 3.43
C LEU A 21 -14.88 -3.18 2.45
N GLY A 22 -14.96 -2.20 1.57
CA GLY A 22 -15.88 -2.18 0.44
C GLY A 22 -15.23 -2.68 -0.84
N ARG A 23 -15.56 -2.03 -1.96
CA ARG A 23 -15.06 -2.42 -3.28
C ARG A 23 -13.56 -2.09 -3.40
N ALA A 24 -12.79 -3.07 -3.85
CA ALA A 24 -11.40 -2.92 -4.22
C ALA A 24 -11.24 -2.69 -5.73
N SER A 25 -10.33 -1.81 -6.13
CA SER A 25 -10.11 -1.39 -7.51
C SER A 25 -8.65 -1.13 -7.85
N ILE A 26 -8.35 -1.16 -9.14
CA ILE A 26 -7.08 -0.66 -9.69
C ILE A 26 -7.38 0.58 -10.52
N CYS A 27 -6.75 1.70 -10.19
CA CYS A 27 -6.89 2.96 -10.92
C CYS A 27 -5.66 3.22 -11.79
N HIS A 28 -5.86 3.33 -13.11
CA HIS A 28 -4.78 3.55 -14.08
C HIS A 28 -4.45 5.02 -14.36
N CYS A 29 -5.17 6.00 -13.75
CA CYS A 29 -4.88 7.40 -14.04
C CYS A 29 -3.45 7.81 -13.62
N ARG A 30 -2.87 8.80 -14.34
CA ARG A 30 -1.51 9.26 -14.08
C ARG A 30 -1.29 9.76 -12.65
N MET A 31 -2.30 10.37 -12.02
CA MET A 31 -2.21 10.80 -10.62
C MET A 31 -2.02 9.60 -9.68
N CYS A 32 -2.74 8.50 -9.90
CA CYS A 32 -2.57 7.28 -9.11
C CYS A 32 -1.21 6.63 -9.37
N GLN A 33 -0.78 6.52 -10.63
CA GLN A 33 0.55 6.00 -10.96
C GLN A 33 1.65 6.79 -10.23
N LYS A 34 1.57 8.12 -10.26
CA LYS A 34 2.54 9.01 -9.57
C LYS A 34 2.49 8.84 -8.05
N ALA A 35 1.29 8.83 -7.46
CA ALA A 35 1.11 8.75 -6.02
C ALA A 35 1.58 7.43 -5.42
N PHE A 36 1.48 6.34 -6.18
CA PHE A 36 1.90 5.00 -5.75
C PHE A 36 3.31 4.62 -6.24
N GLY A 37 3.92 5.43 -7.12
CA GLY A 37 5.21 5.10 -7.72
C GLY A 37 5.18 3.79 -8.52
N GLY A 38 4.01 3.43 -9.06
CA GLY A 38 3.77 2.15 -9.72
C GLY A 38 3.01 2.30 -11.04
N PHE A 39 2.53 1.20 -11.57
CA PHE A 39 1.84 1.15 -12.87
C PHE A 39 0.35 1.49 -12.76
N TYR A 40 -0.20 1.47 -11.56
CA TYR A 40 -1.56 1.80 -11.17
C TYR A 40 -1.64 2.10 -9.67
N GLY A 41 -2.79 2.61 -9.21
CA GLY A 41 -3.09 2.77 -7.79
C GLY A 41 -4.06 1.70 -7.31
N PRO A 42 -3.64 0.76 -6.46
CA PRO A 42 -4.53 -0.25 -5.88
C PRO A 42 -5.21 0.33 -4.65
N LEU A 43 -6.54 0.40 -4.67
CA LEU A 43 -7.35 1.08 -3.66
C LEU A 43 -8.53 0.22 -3.23
N VAL A 44 -8.92 0.32 -1.97
CA VAL A 44 -10.11 -0.32 -1.41
C VAL A 44 -10.89 0.65 -0.54
N THR A 45 -12.20 0.72 -0.71
CA THR A 45 -13.07 1.55 0.13
C THR A 45 -12.97 1.08 1.58
N ALA A 46 -12.80 2.03 2.53
CA ALA A 46 -12.74 1.75 3.95
C ALA A 46 -14.00 2.26 4.66
N HIS A 47 -14.56 1.43 5.55
CA HIS A 47 -15.67 1.78 6.42
C HIS A 47 -15.20 1.77 7.87
N GLY A 48 -15.55 2.82 8.63
CA GLY A 48 -15.16 2.91 10.04
C GLY A 48 -13.65 2.98 10.25
N LEU A 49 -12.94 3.74 9.39
CA LEU A 49 -11.50 3.96 9.49
C LEU A 49 -11.14 4.72 10.77
N ALA A 50 -10.19 4.19 11.52
CA ALA A 50 -9.60 4.81 12.71
C ALA A 50 -8.07 4.72 12.66
N TRP A 51 -7.40 5.82 13.01
CA TRP A 51 -5.95 5.82 13.16
C TRP A 51 -5.58 5.34 14.56
N THR A 52 -4.90 4.21 14.63
CA THR A 52 -4.48 3.58 15.90
C THR A 52 -3.11 4.06 16.37
N ARG A 53 -2.28 4.58 15.45
CA ARG A 53 -0.98 5.21 15.74
C ARG A 53 -0.68 6.29 14.72
N GLY A 54 -0.19 7.45 15.16
CA GLY A 54 0.19 8.55 14.30
C GLY A 54 -0.94 9.05 13.40
N ARG A 55 -0.58 9.83 12.40
CA ARG A 55 -1.49 10.37 11.37
C ARG A 55 -0.74 10.51 10.06
N PRO A 56 -1.38 10.31 8.89
CA PRO A 56 -0.74 10.62 7.61
C PRO A 56 -0.52 12.13 7.44
N ALA A 57 0.54 12.48 6.74
CA ALA A 57 0.63 13.74 6.05
C ALA A 57 -0.33 13.72 4.85
N ARG A 58 -0.74 14.90 4.37
CA ARG A 58 -1.72 15.02 3.29
C ARG A 58 -1.22 15.92 2.17
N TYR A 59 -1.57 15.54 0.95
CA TYR A 59 -1.35 16.32 -0.26
C TYR A 59 -2.65 16.47 -1.04
N ALA A 60 -3.08 17.69 -1.30
CA ALA A 60 -4.21 17.98 -2.18
C ALA A 60 -3.82 17.65 -3.62
N SER A 61 -4.14 16.46 -4.08
CA SER A 61 -3.76 15.99 -5.42
C SER A 61 -4.68 16.53 -6.52
N SER A 62 -5.83 17.05 -6.14
CA SER A 62 -6.75 17.80 -7.00
C SER A 62 -7.64 18.72 -6.15
N ASN A 63 -8.56 19.43 -6.79
CA ASN A 63 -9.58 20.22 -6.11
C ASN A 63 -10.62 19.37 -5.34
N LEU A 64 -10.69 18.06 -5.59
CA LEU A 64 -11.69 17.16 -5.00
C LEU A 64 -11.07 16.05 -4.16
N VAL A 65 -9.74 15.86 -4.23
CA VAL A 65 -9.06 14.69 -3.64
C VAL A 65 -7.81 15.11 -2.88
N SER A 66 -7.71 14.61 -1.66
CA SER A 66 -6.46 14.59 -0.90
C SER A 66 -5.90 13.17 -0.81
N ARG A 67 -4.59 13.05 -0.68
CA ARG A 67 -3.90 11.76 -0.48
C ARG A 67 -3.12 11.78 0.81
N GLY A 68 -3.32 10.76 1.62
CA GLY A 68 -2.57 10.54 2.84
C GLY A 68 -1.35 9.65 2.59
N PHE A 69 -0.23 9.98 3.21
CA PHE A 69 1.01 9.21 3.14
C PHE A 69 1.80 9.36 4.45
N CYS A 70 2.68 8.42 4.72
CA CYS A 70 3.58 8.52 5.86
C CYS A 70 4.68 9.56 5.58
N ALA A 71 4.79 10.59 6.43
CA ALA A 71 5.83 11.61 6.28
C ALA A 71 7.25 11.07 6.52
N ALA A 72 7.40 9.96 7.27
CA ALA A 72 8.70 9.39 7.61
C ALA A 72 9.23 8.43 6.53
N CYS A 73 8.39 7.56 5.94
CA CYS A 73 8.85 6.55 4.98
C CYS A 73 8.21 6.65 3.59
N GLY A 74 7.28 7.60 3.39
CA GLY A 74 6.66 7.83 2.10
C GLY A 74 5.55 6.85 1.69
N THR A 75 5.24 5.83 2.50
CA THR A 75 4.20 4.86 2.16
C THR A 75 2.87 5.56 1.85
N PRO A 76 2.26 5.39 0.67
CA PRO A 76 0.92 5.88 0.38
C PRO A 76 -0.11 5.12 1.22
N LEU A 77 -1.07 5.84 1.81
CA LEU A 77 -2.03 5.29 2.77
C LEU A 77 -3.47 5.49 2.32
N THR A 78 -3.84 6.70 1.90
CA THR A 78 -5.24 7.02 1.61
C THR A 78 -5.44 7.80 0.32
N TYR A 79 -6.64 7.63 -0.23
CA TYR A 79 -7.28 8.47 -1.23
C TYR A 79 -8.58 8.97 -0.60
N GLU A 80 -8.67 10.29 -0.35
CA GLU A 80 -9.73 10.92 0.43
C GLU A 80 -10.53 11.88 -0.45
N TYR A 81 -11.86 11.76 -0.44
CA TYR A 81 -12.78 12.61 -1.21
C TYR A 81 -14.06 12.89 -0.42
N ASP A 82 -14.88 13.80 -0.88
CA ASP A 82 -16.21 14.03 -0.27
C ASP A 82 -17.08 12.78 -0.48
N GLY A 83 -17.41 12.12 0.61
CA GLY A 83 -18.18 10.87 0.60
C GLY A 83 -17.39 9.63 0.99
N GLY A 84 -16.04 9.69 1.14
CA GLY A 84 -15.32 8.53 1.63
C GLY A 84 -13.81 8.56 1.60
N THR A 85 -13.28 7.48 2.10
CA THR A 85 -11.83 7.22 2.08
C THR A 85 -11.58 5.83 1.51
N GLU A 86 -10.63 5.76 0.60
CA GLU A 86 -10.08 4.48 0.16
C GLU A 86 -8.67 4.31 0.75
N LEU A 87 -8.35 3.10 1.14
CA LEU A 87 -7.02 2.70 1.61
C LEU A 87 -6.18 2.15 0.46
N ALA A 88 -4.89 2.40 0.50
CA ALA A 88 -3.92 1.71 -0.34
C ALA A 88 -3.90 0.22 0.04
N ILE A 89 -4.16 -0.67 -0.92
CA ILE A 89 -4.24 -2.13 -0.65
C ILE A 89 -2.92 -2.65 -0.07
N GLY A 90 -1.79 -2.20 -0.61
CA GLY A 90 -0.47 -2.59 -0.11
C GLY A 90 -0.12 -2.08 1.30
N ALA A 91 -0.94 -1.21 1.91
CA ALA A 91 -0.79 -0.77 3.28
C ALA A 91 -1.61 -1.60 4.29
N LEU A 92 -2.39 -2.57 3.84
CA LEU A 92 -3.07 -3.53 4.71
C LEU A 92 -2.08 -4.56 5.24
N ASP A 93 -2.28 -5.03 6.47
CA ASP A 93 -1.50 -6.14 7.03
C ASP A 93 -1.77 -7.47 6.29
N ASP A 94 -2.97 -7.63 5.75
CA ASP A 94 -3.38 -8.74 4.89
C ASP A 94 -4.01 -8.19 3.60
N PRO A 95 -3.21 -7.89 2.56
CA PRO A 95 -3.70 -7.33 1.30
C PRO A 95 -4.58 -8.29 0.50
N GLU A 96 -4.49 -9.61 0.71
CA GLU A 96 -5.33 -10.60 0.04
C GLU A 96 -6.82 -10.40 0.35
N ARG A 97 -7.14 -9.78 1.49
CA ARG A 97 -8.53 -9.43 1.87
C ARG A 97 -9.15 -8.37 0.98
N ALA A 98 -8.34 -7.69 0.16
CA ALA A 98 -8.75 -6.59 -0.73
C ALA A 98 -8.39 -6.87 -2.18
N ALA A 99 -8.50 -8.11 -2.64
CA ALA A 99 -8.26 -8.45 -4.05
C ALA A 99 -9.11 -7.56 -4.96
N PRO A 100 -8.51 -6.82 -5.93
CA PRO A 100 -9.24 -5.92 -6.81
C PRO A 100 -10.26 -6.67 -7.68
N VAL A 101 -11.46 -6.10 -7.80
CA VAL A 101 -12.55 -6.68 -8.59
C VAL A 101 -12.91 -5.82 -9.81
N ILE A 102 -12.29 -4.65 -9.96
CA ILE A 102 -12.53 -3.75 -11.09
C ILE A 102 -11.29 -2.90 -11.40
N GLN A 103 -11.14 -2.54 -12.67
CA GLN A 103 -10.16 -1.56 -13.13
C GLN A 103 -10.89 -0.29 -13.59
N VAL A 104 -10.33 0.88 -13.29
CA VAL A 104 -10.90 2.18 -13.65
C VAL A 104 -9.86 3.06 -14.37
N ASN A 105 -10.35 4.08 -15.10
CA ASN A 105 -9.54 5.05 -15.86
C ASN A 105 -8.63 4.39 -16.91
N PRO A 106 -9.18 3.68 -17.89
CA PRO A 106 -8.38 2.94 -18.87
C PRO A 106 -7.57 3.82 -19.82
N ALA A 107 -7.91 5.10 -19.96
CA ALA A 107 -7.27 6.02 -20.91
C ALA A 107 -5.75 6.18 -20.65
N ASP A 108 -5.32 6.11 -19.40
CA ASP A 108 -3.91 6.24 -18.99
C ASP A 108 -3.23 4.89 -18.73
N LYS A 109 -3.91 3.78 -19.01
CA LYS A 109 -3.35 2.44 -18.78
C LYS A 109 -2.10 2.24 -19.62
N LEU A 110 -1.01 1.86 -18.97
CA LEU A 110 0.24 1.58 -19.66
C LEU A 110 0.13 0.27 -20.45
N SER A 111 0.58 0.29 -21.72
CA SER A 111 0.37 -0.81 -22.67
C SER A 111 0.98 -2.16 -22.26
N PHE A 112 1.98 -2.15 -21.38
CA PHE A 112 2.65 -3.36 -20.93
C PHE A 112 1.99 -4.03 -19.72
N VAL A 113 1.03 -3.36 -19.05
CA VAL A 113 0.40 -3.86 -17.81
C VAL A 113 -0.24 -5.23 -18.01
N ASP A 114 -0.89 -5.47 -19.16
CA ASP A 114 -1.51 -6.76 -19.46
C ASP A 114 -0.52 -7.91 -19.68
N ARG A 115 0.75 -7.61 -19.79
CA ARG A 115 1.81 -8.61 -20.02
C ARG A 115 2.73 -8.82 -18.81
N LEU A 116 2.46 -8.17 -17.69
CA LEU A 116 3.32 -8.30 -16.48
C LEU A 116 3.42 -9.75 -16.01
N HIS A 117 2.31 -10.50 -16.07
CA HIS A 117 2.26 -11.92 -15.68
C HIS A 117 3.11 -12.85 -16.57
N ALA A 118 3.46 -12.41 -17.78
CA ALA A 118 4.27 -13.18 -18.73
C ALA A 118 5.78 -12.84 -18.65
N LEU A 119 6.18 -11.93 -17.75
CA LEU A 119 7.60 -11.63 -17.54
C LEU A 119 8.30 -12.83 -16.92
N PRO A 120 9.50 -13.19 -17.40
CA PRO A 120 10.27 -14.30 -16.82
C PRO A 120 10.72 -13.92 -15.39
N TRP A 121 10.77 -14.94 -14.54
CA TRP A 121 11.39 -14.81 -13.24
C TRP A 121 12.91 -14.91 -13.36
N ARG A 122 13.64 -14.01 -12.73
CA ARG A 122 15.09 -14.13 -12.59
C ARG A 122 15.41 -15.42 -11.81
N GLN A 123 16.33 -16.22 -12.33
CA GLN A 123 16.74 -17.45 -11.67
C GLN A 123 17.92 -17.20 -10.71
N PRO A 124 17.98 -17.90 -9.57
CA PRO A 124 19.18 -17.88 -8.71
C PRO A 124 20.42 -18.28 -9.51
N GLY A 125 21.52 -17.57 -9.32
CA GLY A 125 22.78 -17.82 -10.02
C GLY A 125 22.97 -17.06 -11.34
N GLU A 126 21.92 -16.48 -11.93
CA GLU A 126 22.06 -15.65 -13.14
C GLU A 126 22.91 -14.38 -12.90
N SER A 127 22.94 -13.89 -11.67
CA SER A 127 23.76 -12.75 -11.28
C SER A 127 24.28 -12.92 -9.86
N PRO A 128 25.49 -13.44 -9.67
CA PRO A 128 26.06 -13.63 -8.33
C PRO A 128 26.11 -12.36 -7.49
N ALA A 129 26.34 -11.19 -8.11
CA ALA A 129 26.33 -9.90 -7.41
C ALA A 129 24.93 -9.52 -6.89
N ALA A 130 23.87 -9.76 -7.69
CA ALA A 130 22.51 -9.52 -7.26
C ALA A 130 22.07 -10.51 -6.18
N ASP A 131 22.49 -11.76 -6.27
CA ASP A 131 22.19 -12.78 -5.27
C ASP A 131 22.87 -12.44 -3.92
N ALA A 132 24.12 -12.00 -3.94
CA ALA A 132 24.84 -11.55 -2.76
C ALA A 132 24.19 -10.30 -2.13
N PHE A 133 23.79 -9.33 -2.98
CA PHE A 133 23.05 -8.14 -2.52
C PHE A 133 21.75 -8.54 -1.82
N MET A 134 20.93 -9.38 -2.44
CA MET A 134 19.64 -9.81 -1.87
C MET A 134 19.82 -10.57 -0.55
N ALA A 135 20.87 -11.40 -0.44
CA ALA A 135 21.18 -12.12 0.79
C ALA A 135 21.67 -11.20 1.94
N ALA A 136 22.17 -10.01 1.60
CA ALA A 136 22.64 -9.03 2.59
C ALA A 136 21.56 -8.01 3.00
N VAL A 137 20.37 -8.02 2.38
CA VAL A 137 19.29 -7.09 2.72
C VAL A 137 18.74 -7.41 4.10
N GLU A 138 18.75 -6.41 4.98
CA GLU A 138 18.05 -6.46 6.27
C GLU A 138 16.68 -5.78 6.13
N ASN A 139 15.62 -6.47 6.50
CA ASN A 139 14.26 -5.94 6.44
C ASN A 139 13.98 -5.02 7.63
N HIS A 140 13.65 -3.75 7.36
CA HIS A 140 13.26 -2.77 8.38
C HIS A 140 11.75 -2.46 8.36
N GLN A 141 10.96 -3.27 7.67
CA GLN A 141 9.51 -3.12 7.64
C GLN A 141 8.91 -3.40 9.03
N HIS A 142 7.93 -2.60 9.43
CA HIS A 142 7.08 -2.93 10.58
C HIS A 142 6.33 -4.24 10.29
N PRO A 143 6.21 -5.16 11.28
CA PRO A 143 5.49 -6.41 11.07
C PRO A 143 4.02 -6.15 10.68
N ASP A 144 3.43 -7.08 9.92
CA ASP A 144 2.05 -6.99 9.42
C ASP A 144 1.03 -7.32 10.52
N HIS A 145 1.17 -6.66 11.67
CA HIS A 145 0.25 -6.66 12.80
C HIS A 145 0.52 -5.48 13.73
N ASP A 146 -0.41 -5.16 14.61
CA ASP A 146 -0.21 -4.10 15.60
C ASP A 146 0.83 -4.50 16.66
N THR A 147 1.69 -3.54 17.03
CA THR A 147 2.71 -3.71 18.07
C THR A 147 2.41 -2.79 19.25
N PRO A 148 2.70 -3.21 20.50
CA PRO A 148 2.46 -2.38 21.70
C PRO A 148 3.28 -1.08 21.70
N THR A 149 4.46 -1.09 21.10
CA THR A 149 5.39 0.04 21.06
C THR A 149 5.84 0.36 19.64
N TRP A 150 6.26 1.59 19.42
CA TRP A 150 6.90 2.01 18.19
C TRP A 150 8.02 3.04 18.49
N PRO A 151 9.20 2.92 17.87
CA PRO A 151 9.64 1.79 17.05
C PRO A 151 9.56 0.47 17.82
N PRO A 152 9.37 -0.67 17.15
CA PRO A 152 9.39 -1.97 17.80
C PRO A 152 10.78 -2.19 18.45
N ALA A 153 10.82 -2.95 19.53
CA ALA A 153 12.08 -3.28 20.20
C ALA A 153 13.05 -3.96 19.22
N LYS A 154 14.35 -3.67 19.32
CA LYS A 154 15.36 -4.30 18.47
C LYS A 154 15.22 -5.83 18.54
N GLY A 155 15.11 -6.46 17.36
CA GLY A 155 14.93 -7.92 17.23
C GLY A 155 13.49 -8.37 16.94
N MET A 156 12.52 -7.46 16.82
CA MET A 156 11.14 -7.77 16.43
C MET A 156 10.85 -7.58 14.92
N HIS A 157 11.88 -7.45 14.11
CA HIS A 157 11.71 -7.55 12.65
C HIS A 157 11.67 -9.04 12.27
N PRO A 158 10.69 -9.46 11.42
CA PRO A 158 10.60 -10.85 10.97
C PRO A 158 11.83 -11.24 10.15
#